data_ac4a5dece28012eb2276eec9a00fac8b
#
_entry.id   ac4a5dece28012eb2276eec9a00fac8b
#
_cell.length_a   1.000
_cell.length_b   1.000
_cell.length_c   1.000
_cell.angle_alpha   90.00
_cell.angle_beta   90.00
_cell.angle_gamma   90.00
#
_symmetry.space_group_name_H-M   'P 1'
#
loop_
_entity.id
_entity.type
_entity.pdbx_description
1 polymer ?
#
loop_
_entity_poly.entity_id
_entity_poly.type
_entity_poly.pdbx_seq_one_letter_code
_entity_poly.pdbx_strand_id
1 'polypeptide(L)'
;ATQRMRMEGLADRFIPVHAAFDDFAQVLDDQGIDQVNAVFMDLGLSSLQIDETERGFSYSHDAPLDMRMDVTQPLTAEQILAEYSFADLVRIFRTYGEERFSKQIAREIVRRREIEPLTTSGQLNRLVDEVVPQAHRPAGNPAKRVFQALRIEVNGELDKLAGTLPQIANHLAVGGRLVVESYHSLEDKTVKTFMNQGLKADVPADMPVIPPDMMPFFKELTRGAIKAAEEEIAMNPRSASVRLRAVELTRPIPERWRKRFDQGNDYASMKRQGRRG
;
A
#
# COMPACT_ATOMS: atom_id res chain seq x y z
N ALA A 1 6.11 21.10 -4.21
CA ALA A 1 5.39 20.94 -5.50
C ALA A 1 5.04 22.32 -6.09
N THR A 2 4.24 23.15 -5.42
CA THR A 2 3.71 24.45 -5.93
C THR A 2 4.80 25.40 -6.46
N GLN A 3 5.90 25.58 -5.72
CA GLN A 3 6.99 26.44 -6.14
C GLN A 3 7.64 25.93 -7.44
N ARG A 4 7.88 24.63 -7.57
CA ARG A 4 8.42 24.01 -8.78
C ARG A 4 7.50 24.22 -9.99
N MET A 5 6.18 24.02 -9.80
CA MET A 5 5.20 24.22 -10.87
C MET A 5 5.14 25.68 -11.35
N ARG A 6 5.34 26.66 -10.44
CA ARG A 6 5.48 28.08 -10.82
C ARG A 6 6.72 28.33 -11.64
N MET A 7 7.87 27.76 -11.24
CA MET A 7 9.14 27.91 -11.97
C MET A 7 9.08 27.31 -13.38
N GLU A 8 8.33 26.21 -13.55
CA GLU A 8 8.12 25.54 -14.84
C GLU A 8 6.99 26.17 -15.68
N GLY A 9 6.36 27.24 -15.22
CA GLY A 9 5.25 27.91 -15.92
C GLY A 9 3.95 27.07 -15.98
N LEU A 10 3.77 26.14 -15.07
CA LEU A 10 2.65 25.21 -15.00
C LEU A 10 1.66 25.52 -13.86
N ALA A 11 1.79 26.68 -13.20
CA ALA A 11 0.99 27.04 -12.03
C ALA A 11 -0.51 26.97 -12.30
N ASP A 12 -0.96 27.46 -13.46
CA ASP A 12 -2.38 27.50 -13.83
C ASP A 12 -2.98 26.13 -14.21
N ARG A 13 -2.13 25.11 -14.31
CA ARG A 13 -2.50 23.73 -14.64
C ARG A 13 -2.33 22.77 -13.47
N PHE A 14 -2.01 23.28 -12.30
CA PHE A 14 -1.70 22.49 -11.12
C PHE A 14 -2.54 22.92 -9.93
N ILE A 15 -3.38 22.02 -9.44
CA ILE A 15 -4.20 22.21 -8.24
C ILE A 15 -3.61 21.34 -7.11
N PRO A 16 -2.86 21.92 -6.17
CA PRO A 16 -2.32 21.19 -5.03
C PRO A 16 -3.42 20.97 -3.99
N VAL A 17 -3.68 19.71 -3.64
CA VAL A 17 -4.59 19.35 -2.56
C VAL A 17 -3.82 18.56 -1.50
N HIS A 18 -3.91 18.98 -0.23
CA HIS A 18 -3.33 18.26 0.89
C HIS A 18 -4.39 17.31 1.47
N ALA A 19 -4.39 16.08 1.01
CA ALA A 19 -5.32 15.04 1.40
C ALA A 19 -4.65 13.67 1.38
N ALA A 20 -5.22 12.70 2.06
CA ALA A 20 -4.83 11.31 1.89
C ALA A 20 -5.38 10.77 0.57
N PHE A 21 -4.74 9.76 -0.01
CA PHE A 21 -5.18 9.25 -1.32
C PHE A 21 -6.53 8.51 -1.25
N ASP A 22 -6.98 8.09 -0.08
CA ASP A 22 -8.30 7.51 0.14
C ASP A 22 -9.45 8.55 0.11
N ASP A 23 -9.11 9.85 0.16
CA ASP A 23 -10.05 10.95 -0.08
C ASP A 23 -10.21 11.27 -1.58
N PHE A 24 -9.70 10.44 -2.49
CA PHE A 24 -9.63 10.70 -3.93
C PHE A 24 -10.96 11.14 -4.54
N ALA A 25 -12.06 10.44 -4.28
CA ALA A 25 -13.38 10.77 -4.81
C ALA A 25 -13.86 12.12 -4.28
N GLN A 26 -13.73 12.38 -2.97
CA GLN A 26 -14.12 13.65 -2.36
C GLN A 26 -13.33 14.83 -2.93
N VAL A 27 -12.01 14.64 -3.16
CA VAL A 27 -11.17 15.69 -3.77
C VAL A 27 -11.63 16.02 -5.18
N LEU A 28 -12.04 15.04 -5.97
CA LEU A 28 -12.60 15.30 -7.31
C LEU A 28 -13.95 16.02 -7.25
N ASP A 29 -14.85 15.59 -6.36
CA ASP A 29 -16.14 16.20 -6.14
C ASP A 29 -16.01 17.68 -5.73
N ASP A 30 -15.11 17.99 -4.80
CA ASP A 30 -14.82 19.35 -4.33
C ASP A 30 -14.27 20.25 -5.44
N GLN A 31 -13.61 19.68 -6.46
CA GLN A 31 -13.11 20.38 -7.64
C GLN A 31 -14.10 20.38 -8.81
N GLY A 32 -15.28 19.75 -8.68
CA GLY A 32 -16.27 19.63 -9.76
C GLY A 32 -15.77 18.78 -10.94
N ILE A 33 -14.94 17.76 -10.67
CA ILE A 33 -14.34 16.88 -11.68
C ILE A 33 -15.04 15.52 -11.63
N ASP A 34 -15.86 15.22 -12.61
CA ASP A 34 -16.56 13.93 -12.69
C ASP A 34 -15.65 12.78 -13.13
N GLN A 35 -14.72 13.04 -14.04
CA GLN A 35 -13.84 12.02 -14.63
C GLN A 35 -12.43 12.55 -14.87
N VAL A 36 -11.47 11.65 -14.80
CA VAL A 36 -10.04 11.92 -15.08
C VAL A 36 -9.51 11.03 -16.20
N ASN A 37 -8.56 11.54 -16.98
CA ASN A 37 -7.94 10.81 -18.09
C ASN A 37 -6.76 9.93 -17.64
N ALA A 38 -6.16 10.23 -16.50
CA ALA A 38 -5.09 9.41 -15.93
C ALA A 38 -5.01 9.59 -14.42
N VAL A 39 -4.64 8.50 -13.74
CA VAL A 39 -4.26 8.51 -12.33
C VAL A 39 -2.90 7.83 -12.21
N PHE A 40 -1.97 8.50 -11.54
CA PHE A 40 -0.69 7.93 -11.14
C PHE A 40 -0.62 7.87 -9.62
N MET A 41 -0.36 6.69 -9.09
CA MET A 41 -0.17 6.46 -7.66
C MET A 41 1.28 6.03 -7.41
N ASP A 42 2.00 6.82 -6.64
CA ASP A 42 3.32 6.49 -6.09
C ASP A 42 3.13 6.12 -4.62
N LEU A 43 3.09 4.81 -4.33
CA LEU A 43 2.76 4.30 -3.01
C LEU A 43 3.98 4.31 -2.07
N GLY A 44 3.72 4.11 -0.80
CA GLY A 44 4.73 4.02 0.24
C GLY A 44 5.13 5.36 0.84
N LEU A 45 6.35 5.44 1.37
CA LEU A 45 6.88 6.60 2.07
C LEU A 45 7.61 7.55 1.12
N SER A 46 7.37 8.83 1.28
CA SER A 46 8.21 9.85 0.64
C SER A 46 9.64 9.83 1.23
N SER A 47 10.62 10.23 0.42
CA SER A 47 12.01 10.38 0.90
C SER A 47 12.10 11.28 2.13
N LEU A 48 11.32 12.36 2.16
CA LEU A 48 11.27 13.29 3.30
C LEU A 48 10.85 12.56 4.60
N GLN A 49 9.81 11.72 4.56
CA GLN A 49 9.35 10.96 5.73
C GLN A 49 10.38 9.96 6.23
N ILE A 50 11.19 9.38 5.32
CA ILE A 50 12.27 8.45 5.70
C ILE A 50 13.47 9.23 6.29
N ASP A 51 13.75 10.41 5.76
CA ASP A 51 14.89 11.23 6.15
C ASP A 51 14.62 12.00 7.48
N GLU A 52 13.36 12.22 7.84
CA GLU A 52 12.93 12.70 9.17
C GLU A 52 13.04 11.57 10.20
N THR A 53 14.25 11.33 10.71
CA THR A 53 14.56 10.19 11.59
C THR A 53 13.69 10.09 12.84
N GLU A 54 13.27 11.24 13.41
CA GLU A 54 12.44 11.31 14.61
C GLU A 54 11.02 10.72 14.44
N ARG A 55 10.59 10.46 13.20
CA ARG A 55 9.28 9.86 12.89
C ARG A 55 9.25 8.34 13.02
N GLY A 56 10.39 7.70 13.27
CA GLY A 56 10.48 6.27 13.57
C GLY A 56 10.23 5.33 12.39
N PHE A 57 10.24 5.80 11.15
CA PHE A 57 10.09 4.94 9.98
C PHE A 57 11.33 4.10 9.66
N SER A 58 12.49 4.54 10.16
CA SER A 58 13.77 3.88 9.89
C SER A 58 14.19 2.99 11.06
N TYR A 59 14.68 1.82 10.74
CA TYR A 59 15.33 0.90 11.68
C TYR A 59 16.84 1.13 11.78
N SER A 60 17.42 2.05 11.00
CA SER A 60 18.87 2.33 10.98
C SER A 60 19.31 3.35 12.02
N HIS A 61 18.41 4.13 12.57
CA HIS A 61 18.67 5.12 13.62
C HIS A 61 17.70 4.89 14.76
N ASP A 62 18.16 5.11 16.00
CA ASP A 62 17.28 5.02 17.16
C ASP A 62 16.36 6.25 17.22
N ALA A 63 15.08 6.01 17.26
CA ALA A 63 14.04 7.03 17.19
C ALA A 63 12.77 6.57 17.92
N PRO A 64 11.87 7.48 18.33
CA PRO A 64 10.56 7.11 18.85
C PRO A 64 9.77 6.22 17.88
N LEU A 65 9.01 5.28 18.39
CA LEU A 65 8.14 4.38 17.60
C LEU A 65 6.81 5.06 17.26
N ASP A 66 6.86 6.16 16.49
CA ASP A 66 5.66 6.87 16.02
C ASP A 66 5.07 6.20 14.79
N MET A 67 5.74 6.23 13.65
CA MET A 67 5.37 5.68 12.34
C MET A 67 4.07 6.24 11.72
N ARG A 68 3.50 7.31 12.22
CA ARG A 68 2.31 7.94 11.62
C ARG A 68 2.68 8.74 10.38
N MET A 69 2.01 8.54 9.27
CA MET A 69 2.08 9.43 8.09
C MET A 69 1.35 10.72 8.36
N ASP A 70 0.17 10.64 8.95
CA ASP A 70 -0.62 11.77 9.47
C ASP A 70 -0.46 11.85 10.99
N VAL A 71 0.23 12.87 11.47
CA VAL A 71 0.49 13.08 12.91
C VAL A 71 -0.75 13.45 13.72
N THR A 72 -1.87 13.75 13.07
CA THR A 72 -3.13 14.07 13.75
C THR A 72 -3.88 12.82 14.20
N GLN A 73 -3.58 11.65 13.59
CA GLN A 73 -4.19 10.39 14.03
C GLN A 73 -3.62 9.92 15.36
N PRO A 74 -4.42 9.25 16.21
CA PRO A 74 -3.99 8.90 17.58
C PRO A 74 -3.02 7.71 17.61
N LEU A 75 -3.20 6.68 16.75
CA LEU A 75 -2.49 5.40 16.83
C LEU A 75 -1.04 5.52 16.40
N THR A 76 -0.10 5.13 17.28
CA THR A 76 1.34 5.05 17.01
C THR A 76 1.82 3.60 17.06
N ALA A 77 3.02 3.34 16.53
CA ALA A 77 3.65 2.03 16.64
C ALA A 77 3.96 1.65 18.11
N GLU A 78 4.31 2.63 18.94
CA GLU A 78 4.50 2.45 20.39
C GLU A 78 3.22 1.94 21.05
N GLN A 79 2.05 2.56 20.77
CA GLN A 79 0.76 2.13 21.30
C GLN A 79 0.38 0.72 20.85
N ILE A 80 0.65 0.36 19.59
CA ILE A 80 0.44 -1.01 19.11
C ILE A 80 1.24 -2.01 19.94
N LEU A 81 2.52 -1.73 20.19
CA LEU A 81 3.38 -2.62 20.98
C LEU A 81 2.95 -2.68 22.45
N ALA A 82 2.48 -1.55 23.02
CA ALA A 82 2.04 -1.46 24.40
C ALA A 82 0.69 -2.15 24.64
N GLU A 83 -0.29 -1.98 23.75
CA GLU A 83 -1.70 -2.28 24.03
C GLU A 83 -2.25 -3.50 23.29
N TYR A 84 -1.71 -3.84 22.11
CA TYR A 84 -2.25 -4.95 21.31
C TYR A 84 -2.10 -6.29 22.02
N SER A 85 -3.12 -7.15 21.87
CA SER A 85 -3.05 -8.51 22.38
C SER A 85 -1.97 -9.33 21.66
N PHE A 86 -1.51 -10.42 22.30
CA PHE A 86 -0.63 -11.39 21.64
C PHE A 86 -1.16 -11.84 20.27
N ALA A 87 -2.47 -12.10 20.20
CA ALA A 87 -3.11 -12.56 18.96
C ALA A 87 -3.08 -11.50 17.87
N ASP A 88 -3.30 -10.22 18.21
CA ASP A 88 -3.26 -9.11 17.26
C ASP A 88 -1.83 -8.84 16.77
N LEU A 89 -0.84 -8.85 17.66
CA LEU A 89 0.57 -8.73 17.26
C LEU A 89 0.96 -9.85 16.28
N VAL A 90 0.59 -11.11 16.58
CA VAL A 90 0.83 -12.23 15.66
C VAL A 90 0.12 -12.03 14.33
N ARG A 91 -1.13 -11.52 14.33
CA ARG A 91 -1.91 -11.23 13.14
C ARG A 91 -1.20 -10.23 12.24
N ILE A 92 -0.80 -9.06 12.79
CA ILE A 92 -0.17 -8.00 11.99
C ILE A 92 1.20 -8.44 11.47
N PHE A 93 2.07 -9.02 12.30
CA PHE A 93 3.39 -9.47 11.87
C PHE A 93 3.32 -10.57 10.81
N ARG A 94 2.34 -11.47 10.89
CA ARG A 94 2.14 -12.52 9.89
C ARG A 94 1.50 -11.99 8.62
N THR A 95 0.50 -11.10 8.73
CA THR A 95 -0.30 -10.63 7.59
C THR A 95 0.41 -9.51 6.83
N TYR A 96 0.99 -8.54 7.54
CA TYR A 96 1.58 -7.34 6.96
C TYR A 96 3.12 -7.40 6.88
N GLY A 97 3.76 -8.15 7.78
CA GLY A 97 5.20 -8.37 7.74
C GLY A 97 5.62 -9.63 6.98
N GLU A 98 4.68 -10.56 6.73
CA GLU A 98 5.01 -11.91 6.24
C GLU A 98 6.11 -12.56 7.11
N GLU A 99 6.11 -12.24 8.44
CA GLU A 99 7.15 -12.63 9.38
C GLU A 99 6.93 -14.06 9.90
N ARG A 100 7.91 -14.91 9.70
CA ARG A 100 7.87 -16.34 10.09
C ARG A 100 7.92 -16.54 11.59
N PHE A 101 8.66 -15.68 12.30
CA PHE A 101 8.84 -15.70 13.75
C PHE A 101 7.82 -14.82 14.50
N SER A 102 6.70 -14.49 13.84
CA SER A 102 5.64 -13.63 14.37
C SER A 102 5.19 -13.99 15.78
N LYS A 103 5.06 -15.31 16.09
CA LYS A 103 4.63 -15.77 17.42
C LYS A 103 5.72 -15.56 18.49
N GLN A 104 6.97 -15.81 18.15
CA GLN A 104 8.09 -15.65 19.07
C GLN A 104 8.32 -14.17 19.39
N ILE A 105 8.31 -13.32 18.35
CA ILE A 105 8.45 -11.87 18.48
C ILE A 105 7.28 -11.29 19.31
N ALA A 106 6.04 -11.64 18.99
CA ALA A 106 4.87 -11.17 19.75
C ALA A 106 4.92 -11.59 21.22
N ARG A 107 5.34 -12.83 21.51
CA ARG A 107 5.49 -13.32 22.89
C ARG A 107 6.53 -12.51 23.66
N GLU A 108 7.65 -12.21 23.03
CA GLU A 108 8.72 -11.45 23.66
C GLU A 108 8.32 -9.98 23.87
N ILE A 109 7.59 -9.37 22.93
CA ILE A 109 7.03 -8.04 23.12
C ILE A 109 6.09 -7.99 24.34
N VAL A 110 5.12 -8.92 24.39
CA VAL A 110 4.18 -8.99 25.52
C VAL A 110 4.89 -9.21 26.86
N ARG A 111 5.95 -10.05 26.89
CA ARG A 111 6.74 -10.27 28.09
C ARG A 111 7.52 -9.04 28.53
N ARG A 112 8.17 -8.33 27.59
CA ARG A 112 9.04 -7.18 27.90
C ARG A 112 8.26 -5.95 28.32
N ARG A 113 7.15 -5.65 27.68
CA ARG A 113 6.37 -4.46 28.01
C ARG A 113 5.86 -4.42 29.45
N GLU A 114 5.74 -5.59 30.12
CA GLU A 114 5.40 -5.68 31.55
C GLU A 114 6.55 -5.23 32.48
N ILE A 115 7.79 -5.19 31.95
CA ILE A 115 9.00 -4.84 32.70
C ILE A 115 9.47 -3.45 32.28
N GLU A 116 9.60 -3.23 30.96
CA GLU A 116 10.07 -2.01 30.33
C GLU A 116 9.34 -1.78 29.02
N PRO A 117 8.63 -0.65 28.83
CA PRO A 117 7.96 -0.31 27.60
C PRO A 117 8.93 -0.21 26.41
N LEU A 118 8.49 -0.66 25.23
CA LEU A 118 9.21 -0.51 23.98
C LEU A 118 8.82 0.82 23.33
N THR A 119 9.65 1.82 23.50
CA THR A 119 9.38 3.20 23.05
C THR A 119 10.23 3.62 21.86
N THR A 120 11.34 2.93 21.59
CA THR A 120 12.26 3.29 20.52
C THR A 120 12.50 2.17 19.51
N SER A 121 12.83 2.58 18.29
CA SER A 121 13.18 1.67 17.19
C SER A 121 14.40 0.79 17.52
N GLY A 122 15.36 1.32 18.26
CA GLY A 122 16.53 0.57 18.72
C GLY A 122 16.19 -0.56 19.71
N GLN A 123 15.24 -0.32 20.63
CA GLN A 123 14.75 -1.37 21.54
C GLN A 123 14.05 -2.49 20.76
N LEU A 124 13.18 -2.13 19.79
CA LEU A 124 12.50 -3.10 18.94
C LEU A 124 13.48 -3.90 18.07
N ASN A 125 14.48 -3.23 17.48
CA ASN A 125 15.54 -3.89 16.70
C ASN A 125 16.27 -4.94 17.53
N ARG A 126 16.73 -4.59 18.73
CA ARG A 126 17.43 -5.53 19.62
C ARG A 126 16.56 -6.72 19.98
N LEU A 127 15.29 -6.49 20.31
CA LEU A 127 14.34 -7.57 20.61
C LEU A 127 14.22 -8.54 19.43
N VAL A 128 14.02 -8.04 18.21
CA VAL A 128 13.90 -8.89 17.02
C VAL A 128 15.19 -9.65 16.73
N ASP A 129 16.33 -8.99 16.90
CA ASP A 129 17.65 -9.59 16.73
C ASP A 129 17.88 -10.76 17.71
N GLU A 130 17.46 -10.63 18.95
CA GLU A 130 17.57 -11.68 19.95
C GLU A 130 16.65 -12.88 19.66
N VAL A 131 15.44 -12.61 19.13
CA VAL A 131 14.41 -13.63 18.89
C VAL A 131 14.64 -14.39 17.58
N VAL A 132 15.10 -13.71 16.51
CA VAL A 132 15.27 -14.34 15.19
C VAL A 132 16.64 -15.03 15.11
N PRO A 133 16.68 -16.39 14.97
CA PRO A 133 17.94 -17.12 14.89
C PRO A 133 18.79 -16.68 13.70
N GLN A 134 20.10 -16.58 13.87
CA GLN A 134 21.04 -16.13 12.82
C GLN A 134 20.87 -16.90 11.49
N ALA A 135 20.69 -18.22 11.57
CA ALA A 135 20.50 -19.07 10.39
C ALA A 135 19.25 -18.75 9.56
N HIS A 136 18.31 -17.99 10.10
CA HIS A 136 17.04 -17.63 9.44
C HIS A 136 16.91 -16.14 9.16
N ARG A 137 17.95 -15.35 9.43
CA ARG A 137 17.95 -13.92 9.14
C ARG A 137 17.99 -13.68 7.63
N PRO A 138 17.13 -12.78 7.11
CA PRO A 138 17.22 -12.36 5.72
C PRO A 138 18.52 -11.58 5.48
N ALA A 139 18.90 -11.44 4.23
CA ALA A 139 19.92 -10.46 3.85
C ALA A 139 19.41 -9.06 4.25
N GLY A 140 20.13 -8.39 5.17
CA GLY A 140 19.75 -7.09 5.74
C GLY A 140 19.17 -7.19 7.14
N ASN A 141 18.51 -6.12 7.60
CA ASN A 141 17.99 -6.03 8.96
C ASN A 141 16.80 -6.98 9.17
N PRO A 142 16.84 -7.91 10.16
CA PRO A 142 15.77 -8.86 10.43
C PRO A 142 14.47 -8.17 10.90
N ALA A 143 14.55 -6.98 11.51
CA ALA A 143 13.39 -6.24 11.96
C ALA A 143 12.60 -5.56 10.82
N LYS A 144 13.14 -5.48 9.59
CA LYS A 144 12.49 -4.83 8.43
C LYS A 144 11.02 -5.24 8.28
N ARG A 145 10.72 -6.53 8.43
CA ARG A 145 9.35 -7.06 8.30
C ARG A 145 8.43 -6.63 9.44
N VAL A 146 8.97 -6.53 10.64
CA VAL A 146 8.22 -6.07 11.83
C VAL A 146 7.91 -4.58 11.70
N PHE A 147 8.88 -3.76 11.27
CA PHE A 147 8.68 -2.34 10.99
C PHE A 147 7.65 -2.11 9.88
N GLN A 148 7.72 -2.87 8.78
CA GLN A 148 6.71 -2.82 7.73
C GLN A 148 5.32 -3.15 8.27
N ALA A 149 5.18 -4.18 9.11
CA ALA A 149 3.90 -4.58 9.67
C ALA A 149 3.30 -3.49 10.57
N LEU A 150 4.11 -2.87 11.43
CA LEU A 150 3.69 -1.77 12.29
C LEU A 150 3.26 -0.55 11.46
N ARG A 151 4.06 -0.17 10.46
CA ARG A 151 3.76 0.96 9.57
C ARG A 151 2.42 0.77 8.86
N ILE A 152 2.20 -0.39 8.28
CA ILE A 152 0.95 -0.73 7.58
C ILE A 152 -0.25 -0.67 8.53
N GLU A 153 -0.12 -1.21 9.74
CA GLU A 153 -1.19 -1.19 10.75
C GLU A 153 -1.48 0.24 11.24
N VAL A 154 -0.43 1.01 11.59
CA VAL A 154 -0.56 2.41 12.05
C VAL A 154 -1.31 3.26 11.03
N ASN A 155 -0.99 3.13 9.74
CA ASN A 155 -1.50 4.01 8.70
C ASN A 155 -2.70 3.45 7.92
N GLY A 156 -3.09 2.20 8.17
CA GLY A 156 -4.17 1.55 7.43
C GLY A 156 -3.88 1.39 5.93
N GLU A 157 -2.61 1.32 5.53
CA GLU A 157 -2.15 1.49 4.15
C GLU A 157 -2.85 0.56 3.15
N LEU A 158 -3.01 -0.72 3.49
CA LEU A 158 -3.60 -1.71 2.59
C LEU A 158 -5.12 -1.60 2.48
N ASP A 159 -5.81 -1.21 3.56
CA ASP A 159 -7.26 -0.99 3.53
C ASP A 159 -7.59 0.28 2.73
N LYS A 160 -6.83 1.36 2.95
CA LYS A 160 -6.91 2.58 2.15
C LYS A 160 -6.68 2.30 0.67
N LEU A 161 -5.62 1.56 0.31
CA LEU A 161 -5.34 1.18 -1.07
C LEU A 161 -6.48 0.36 -1.67
N ALA A 162 -6.97 -0.65 -0.94
CA ALA A 162 -8.06 -1.51 -1.39
C ALA A 162 -9.37 -0.73 -1.61
N GLY A 163 -9.63 0.29 -0.80
CA GLY A 163 -10.80 1.16 -0.93
C GLY A 163 -10.66 2.20 -2.04
N THR A 164 -9.46 2.72 -2.29
CA THR A 164 -9.23 3.79 -3.28
C THR A 164 -9.22 3.28 -4.73
N LEU A 165 -8.65 2.11 -4.98
CA LEU A 165 -8.58 1.56 -6.35
C LEU A 165 -9.95 1.48 -7.05
N PRO A 166 -11.03 1.02 -6.40
CA PRO A 166 -12.38 1.06 -6.96
C PRO A 166 -12.90 2.48 -7.23
N GLN A 167 -12.65 3.42 -6.33
CA GLN A 167 -13.03 4.83 -6.50
C GLN A 167 -12.37 5.42 -7.75
N ILE A 168 -11.06 5.18 -7.92
CA ILE A 168 -10.31 5.60 -9.11
C ILE A 168 -10.94 5.02 -10.36
N ALA A 169 -11.24 3.73 -10.39
CA ALA A 169 -11.84 3.09 -11.56
C ALA A 169 -13.17 3.72 -11.96
N ASN A 170 -14.02 4.05 -10.97
CA ASN A 170 -15.32 4.68 -11.20
C ASN A 170 -15.21 6.11 -11.76
N HIS A 171 -14.08 6.80 -11.53
CA HIS A 171 -13.82 8.16 -12.03
C HIS A 171 -12.92 8.19 -13.28
N LEU A 172 -12.43 7.06 -13.78
CA LEU A 172 -11.70 7.03 -15.05
C LEU A 172 -12.65 7.25 -16.24
N ALA A 173 -12.27 8.15 -17.13
CA ALA A 173 -12.85 8.24 -18.45
C ALA A 173 -12.52 7.00 -19.30
N VAL A 174 -13.35 6.65 -20.27
CA VAL A 174 -12.99 5.61 -21.26
C VAL A 174 -11.76 6.06 -22.05
N GLY A 175 -10.75 5.20 -22.15
CA GLY A 175 -9.41 5.54 -22.65
C GLY A 175 -8.47 6.04 -21.54
N GLY A 176 -8.98 6.26 -20.35
CA GLY A 176 -8.20 6.71 -19.19
C GLY A 176 -7.30 5.60 -18.63
N ARG A 177 -6.23 5.99 -17.98
CA ARG A 177 -5.16 5.09 -17.51
C ARG A 177 -4.97 5.16 -16.00
N LEU A 178 -4.87 4.01 -15.36
CA LEU A 178 -4.40 3.87 -13.98
C LEU A 178 -3.00 3.28 -13.98
N VAL A 179 -2.06 4.02 -13.41
CA VAL A 179 -0.65 3.62 -13.23
C VAL A 179 -0.35 3.62 -11.74
N VAL A 180 0.21 2.52 -11.24
CA VAL A 180 0.52 2.36 -9.82
C VAL A 180 1.94 1.83 -9.64
N GLU A 181 2.74 2.53 -8.84
CA GLU A 181 4.03 2.08 -8.33
C GLU A 181 3.86 1.55 -6.91
N SER A 182 4.30 0.32 -6.69
CA SER A 182 4.27 -0.39 -5.41
C SER A 182 5.70 -0.72 -4.97
N TYR A 183 5.97 -0.65 -3.67
CA TYR A 183 7.32 -0.86 -3.12
C TYR A 183 7.46 -2.13 -2.27
N HIS A 184 6.34 -2.82 -1.99
CA HIS A 184 6.37 -4.13 -1.35
C HIS A 184 5.32 -5.09 -1.92
N SER A 185 5.51 -6.39 -1.62
CA SER A 185 4.72 -7.50 -2.16
C SER A 185 3.22 -7.38 -1.92
N LEU A 186 2.80 -6.83 -0.79
CA LEU A 186 1.38 -6.74 -0.42
C LEU A 186 0.66 -5.65 -1.20
N GLU A 187 1.30 -4.49 -1.41
CA GLU A 187 0.78 -3.43 -2.31
C GLU A 187 0.62 -3.98 -3.72
N ASP A 188 1.69 -4.54 -4.30
CA ASP A 188 1.67 -5.11 -5.65
C ASP A 188 0.59 -6.17 -5.82
N LYS A 189 0.41 -7.02 -4.80
CA LYS A 189 -0.63 -8.04 -4.80
C LYS A 189 -2.04 -7.45 -4.76
N THR A 190 -2.26 -6.39 -3.98
CA THR A 190 -3.54 -5.67 -3.90
C THR A 190 -3.88 -5.05 -5.25
N VAL A 191 -2.95 -4.30 -5.83
CA VAL A 191 -3.08 -3.68 -7.16
C VAL A 191 -3.35 -4.73 -8.24
N LYS A 192 -2.54 -5.79 -8.29
CA LYS A 192 -2.72 -6.90 -9.23
C LYS A 192 -4.09 -7.56 -9.09
N THR A 193 -4.53 -7.82 -7.85
CA THR A 193 -5.83 -8.45 -7.60
C THR A 193 -6.97 -7.58 -8.09
N PHE A 194 -6.90 -6.28 -7.84
CA PHE A 194 -7.88 -5.32 -8.33
C PHE A 194 -7.90 -5.26 -9.86
N MET A 195 -6.75 -5.01 -10.50
CA MET A 195 -6.65 -4.91 -11.96
C MET A 195 -7.15 -6.18 -12.66
N ASN A 196 -6.86 -7.35 -12.13
CA ASN A 196 -7.32 -8.64 -12.68
C ASN A 196 -8.84 -8.78 -12.72
N GLN A 197 -9.58 -8.08 -11.88
CA GLN A 197 -11.06 -8.10 -11.92
C GLN A 197 -11.61 -7.50 -13.21
N GLY A 198 -10.93 -6.51 -13.77
CA GLY A 198 -11.33 -5.88 -15.02
C GLY A 198 -10.61 -6.41 -16.27
N LEU A 199 -9.50 -7.13 -16.11
CA LEU A 199 -8.71 -7.69 -17.21
C LEU A 199 -9.26 -9.01 -17.75
N LYS A 200 -10.09 -9.71 -16.98
CA LYS A 200 -10.66 -11.01 -17.34
C LYS A 200 -12.17 -10.95 -17.42
N ALA A 201 -12.74 -11.74 -18.33
CA ALA A 201 -14.17 -11.97 -18.32
C ALA A 201 -14.57 -12.72 -17.04
N ASP A 202 -15.66 -12.27 -16.39
CA ASP A 202 -16.18 -12.89 -15.17
C ASP A 202 -17.21 -13.96 -15.51
N VAL A 203 -16.77 -14.97 -16.26
CA VAL A 203 -17.61 -16.07 -16.76
C VAL A 203 -16.90 -17.43 -16.54
N PRO A 204 -17.66 -18.54 -16.45
CA PRO A 204 -17.09 -19.88 -16.54
C PRO A 204 -16.27 -20.07 -17.82
N ALA A 205 -15.19 -20.83 -17.72
CA ALA A 205 -14.26 -21.03 -18.85
C ALA A 205 -14.87 -21.71 -20.09
N ASP A 206 -15.97 -22.41 -19.90
CA ASP A 206 -16.72 -23.17 -20.90
C ASP A 206 -17.91 -22.41 -21.52
N MET A 207 -18.08 -21.14 -21.15
CA MET A 207 -19.18 -20.32 -21.68
C MET A 207 -18.90 -19.93 -23.15
N PRO A 208 -19.73 -20.37 -24.12
CA PRO A 208 -19.46 -20.20 -25.55
C PRO A 208 -19.60 -18.74 -26.04
N VAL A 209 -20.38 -17.92 -25.34
CA VAL A 209 -20.59 -16.49 -25.66
C VAL A 209 -20.51 -15.69 -24.37
N ILE A 210 -19.61 -14.72 -24.34
CA ILE A 210 -19.43 -13.83 -23.19
C ILE A 210 -20.46 -12.69 -23.28
N PRO A 211 -21.40 -12.56 -22.32
CA PRO A 211 -22.31 -11.42 -22.28
C PRO A 211 -21.57 -10.08 -22.25
N PRO A 212 -22.10 -9.03 -22.89
CA PRO A 212 -21.42 -7.72 -22.93
C PRO A 212 -21.08 -7.13 -21.56
N ASP A 213 -21.91 -7.36 -20.54
CA ASP A 213 -21.69 -6.89 -19.16
C ASP A 213 -20.67 -7.73 -18.38
N MET A 214 -20.23 -8.87 -18.93
CA MET A 214 -19.21 -9.76 -18.38
C MET A 214 -17.87 -9.67 -19.11
N MET A 215 -17.78 -8.88 -20.20
CA MET A 215 -16.53 -8.66 -20.91
C MET A 215 -15.53 -7.84 -20.09
N PRO A 216 -14.21 -8.05 -20.29
CA PRO A 216 -13.19 -7.21 -19.69
C PRO A 216 -13.42 -5.73 -20.00
N PHE A 217 -13.15 -4.88 -19.01
CA PHE A 217 -13.22 -3.43 -19.16
C PHE A 217 -11.85 -2.76 -19.00
N PHE A 218 -10.86 -3.47 -18.51
CA PHE A 218 -9.47 -3.05 -18.54
C PHE A 218 -8.68 -3.75 -19.62
N LYS A 219 -7.67 -3.03 -20.15
CA LYS A 219 -6.59 -3.56 -21.00
C LYS A 219 -5.27 -3.36 -20.27
N GLU A 220 -4.47 -4.41 -20.15
CA GLU A 220 -3.14 -4.34 -19.56
C GLU A 220 -2.19 -3.55 -20.46
N LEU A 221 -1.49 -2.57 -19.91
CA LEU A 221 -0.47 -1.78 -20.60
C LEU A 221 0.96 -2.27 -20.30
N THR A 222 1.13 -2.97 -19.17
CA THR A 222 2.39 -3.56 -18.75
C THR A 222 2.26 -5.09 -18.76
N ARG A 223 3.22 -5.82 -19.35
CA ARG A 223 3.24 -7.29 -19.27
C ARG A 223 3.71 -7.73 -17.89
N GLY A 224 2.75 -7.81 -16.94
CA GLY A 224 3.04 -8.00 -15.53
C GLY A 224 3.54 -6.70 -14.87
N ALA A 225 4.40 -6.80 -13.85
CA ALA A 225 5.00 -5.62 -13.23
C ALA A 225 6.32 -5.25 -13.90
N ILE A 226 6.47 -3.99 -14.29
CA ILE A 226 7.76 -3.41 -14.68
C ILE A 226 8.57 -3.15 -13.41
N LYS A 227 9.86 -3.44 -13.43
CA LYS A 227 10.82 -3.17 -12.36
C LYS A 227 11.76 -2.06 -12.81
N ALA A 228 12.40 -1.39 -11.83
CA ALA A 228 13.45 -0.44 -12.13
C ALA A 228 14.61 -1.09 -12.88
N ALA A 229 15.20 -0.36 -13.81
CA ALA A 229 16.41 -0.77 -14.51
C ALA A 229 17.65 -0.71 -13.59
N GLU A 230 18.71 -1.42 -13.94
CA GLU A 230 19.94 -1.43 -13.13
C GLU A 230 20.56 -0.04 -13.00
N GLU A 231 20.49 0.76 -14.06
CA GLU A 231 20.96 2.15 -14.07
C GLU A 231 20.15 3.03 -13.11
N GLU A 232 18.83 2.83 -13.07
CA GLU A 232 17.95 3.55 -12.15
C GLU A 232 18.23 3.16 -10.69
N ILE A 233 18.43 1.86 -10.43
CA ILE A 233 18.79 1.36 -9.09
C ILE A 233 20.13 1.91 -8.64
N ALA A 234 21.11 2.04 -9.56
CA ALA A 234 22.42 2.62 -9.26
C ALA A 234 22.32 4.09 -8.86
N MET A 235 21.44 4.86 -9.52
CA MET A 235 21.19 6.27 -9.20
C MET A 235 20.30 6.47 -7.98
N ASN A 236 19.29 5.59 -7.81
CA ASN A 236 18.33 5.62 -6.71
C ASN A 236 18.12 4.21 -6.15
N PRO A 237 18.89 3.78 -5.15
CA PRO A 237 18.74 2.44 -4.56
C PRO A 237 17.34 2.15 -3.98
N ARG A 238 16.54 3.19 -3.66
CA ARG A 238 15.16 3.04 -3.18
C ARG A 238 14.22 2.47 -4.26
N SER A 239 14.56 2.65 -5.54
CA SER A 239 13.78 2.10 -6.66
C SER A 239 13.90 0.56 -6.82
N ALA A 240 14.86 -0.08 -6.17
CA ALA A 240 15.13 -1.52 -6.31
C ALA A 240 13.92 -2.42 -6.02
N SER A 241 12.97 -1.97 -5.20
CA SER A 241 11.76 -2.72 -4.85
C SER A 241 10.54 -2.32 -5.69
N VAL A 242 10.62 -1.30 -6.53
CA VAL A 242 9.49 -0.79 -7.30
C VAL A 242 8.89 -1.82 -8.24
N ARG A 243 7.58 -1.80 -8.33
CA ARG A 243 6.78 -2.59 -9.27
C ARG A 243 5.70 -1.71 -9.85
N LEU A 244 5.86 -1.30 -11.10
CA LEU A 244 4.89 -0.49 -11.81
C LEU A 244 3.92 -1.39 -12.56
N ARG A 245 2.62 -1.14 -12.37
CA ARG A 245 1.54 -1.74 -13.15
C ARG A 245 0.67 -0.67 -13.77
N ALA A 246 0.19 -0.91 -14.99
CA ALA A 246 -0.70 0.02 -15.66
C ALA A 246 -1.80 -0.72 -16.43
N VAL A 247 -3.01 -0.12 -16.37
CA VAL A 247 -4.18 -0.54 -17.15
C VAL A 247 -4.86 0.66 -17.80
N GLU A 248 -5.56 0.41 -18.90
CA GLU A 248 -6.42 1.37 -19.59
C GLU A 248 -7.88 0.93 -19.47
N LEU A 249 -8.78 1.85 -19.15
CA LEU A 249 -10.21 1.61 -19.18
C LEU A 249 -10.70 1.68 -20.64
N THR A 250 -11.06 0.54 -21.24
CA THR A 250 -11.40 0.44 -22.67
C THR A 250 -12.89 0.60 -22.96
N ARG A 251 -13.73 0.52 -21.93
CA ARG A 251 -15.19 0.62 -22.01
C ARG A 251 -15.77 1.02 -20.65
N PRO A 252 -16.99 1.51 -20.58
CA PRO A 252 -17.64 1.81 -19.31
C PRO A 252 -17.65 0.58 -18.39
N ILE A 253 -17.37 0.80 -17.11
CA ILE A 253 -17.44 -0.26 -16.10
C ILE A 253 -18.89 -0.74 -15.98
N PRO A 254 -19.16 -2.05 -16.11
CA PRO A 254 -20.51 -2.59 -15.97
C PRO A 254 -21.10 -2.26 -14.59
N GLU A 255 -22.42 -1.98 -14.54
CA GLU A 255 -23.09 -1.49 -13.32
C GLU A 255 -22.93 -2.41 -12.12
N ARG A 256 -22.91 -3.74 -12.33
CA ARG A 256 -22.64 -4.72 -11.28
C ARG A 256 -21.27 -4.52 -10.61
N TRP A 257 -20.23 -4.12 -11.38
CA TRP A 257 -18.91 -3.80 -10.87
C TRP A 257 -18.89 -2.44 -10.19
N ARG A 258 -19.58 -1.42 -10.76
CA ARG A 258 -19.74 -0.12 -10.11
C ARG A 258 -20.36 -0.26 -8.72
N LYS A 259 -21.50 -0.94 -8.62
CA LYS A 259 -22.15 -1.22 -7.32
C LYS A 259 -21.25 -1.95 -6.33
N ARG A 260 -20.45 -2.91 -6.82
CA ARG A 260 -19.49 -3.61 -5.99
C ARG A 260 -18.35 -2.70 -5.54
N PHE A 261 -17.90 -1.79 -6.40
CA PHE A 261 -16.87 -0.82 -6.09
C PHE A 261 -17.36 0.23 -5.10
N ASP A 262 -18.60 0.69 -5.23
CA ASP A 262 -19.24 1.64 -4.31
C ASP A 262 -19.48 1.08 -2.91
N GLN A 263 -19.63 -0.26 -2.77
CA GLN A 263 -19.72 -0.92 -1.47
C GLN A 263 -18.39 -0.93 -0.70
N GLY A 264 -17.33 -0.45 -1.30
CA GLY A 264 -15.98 -0.46 -0.77
C GLY A 264 -15.34 -1.84 -0.74
N ASN A 265 -14.03 -1.87 -0.78
CA ASN A 265 -13.22 -3.05 -0.59
C ASN A 265 -12.28 -2.81 0.59
N ASP A 266 -12.26 -3.72 1.55
CA ASP A 266 -11.16 -3.82 2.50
C ASP A 266 -10.08 -4.78 1.98
N TYR A 267 -8.89 -4.70 2.54
CA TYR A 267 -7.78 -5.58 2.18
C TYR A 267 -8.12 -7.07 2.42
N ALA A 268 -8.88 -7.37 3.46
CA ALA A 268 -9.28 -8.74 3.78
C ALA A 268 -10.25 -9.31 2.74
N SER A 269 -11.19 -8.51 2.23
CA SER A 269 -12.09 -8.92 1.13
C SER A 269 -11.32 -9.13 -0.16
N MET A 270 -10.41 -8.24 -0.53
CA MET A 270 -9.55 -8.41 -1.71
C MET A 270 -8.69 -9.66 -1.64
N LYS A 271 -8.14 -9.96 -0.47
CA LYS A 271 -7.33 -11.16 -0.26
C LYS A 271 -8.14 -12.44 -0.45
N ARG A 272 -9.42 -12.46 -0.09
CA ARG A 272 -10.33 -13.60 -0.35
C ARG A 272 -10.60 -13.79 -1.84
N GLN A 273 -10.76 -12.70 -2.59
CA GLN A 273 -11.00 -12.74 -4.04
C GLN A 273 -9.80 -13.27 -4.81
N GLY A 274 -8.59 -12.86 -4.47
CA GLY A 274 -7.36 -13.32 -5.11
C GLY A 274 -7.00 -14.80 -4.89
N ARG A 275 -7.77 -15.54 -4.04
CA ARG A 275 -7.62 -16.98 -3.85
C ARG A 275 -8.56 -17.82 -4.72
N ARG A 276 -9.52 -17.18 -5.40
CA ARG A 276 -10.53 -17.83 -6.25
C ARG A 276 -10.22 -17.73 -7.76
N GLY A 277 -9.19 -17.02 -8.14
CA GLY A 277 -8.67 -16.87 -9.50
C GLY A 277 -7.27 -17.49 -9.62
#